data_223058d72f1456ae22a2e9ac2a75b848
#
_entry.id   223058d72f1456ae22a2e9ac2a75b848
#
_cell.length_a   1.000
_cell.length_b   1.000
_cell.length_c   1.000
_cell.angle_alpha   90.00
_cell.angle_beta   90.00
_cell.angle_gamma   90.00
#
_symmetry.space_group_name_H-M   'P 1'
#
loop_
_entity.id
_entity.type
_entity.pdbx_description
1 polymer ?
#
loop_
_entity_poly.entity_id
_entity_poly.type
_entity_poly.pdbx_seq_one_letter_code
_entity_poly.pdbx_strand_id
1 'polypeptide(L)'
;MLNNKTILITGGTGSFGHHFINYVLQRYTPKKIIIYSRDEFKQFIMDNEYKEHRRVLRFFIGDVRDEARLRMAMKDVDYVIHAAALKQVPACEYNPNEAIKTNVNGAMNVINAALDADVKKVVALSTDKAVNPINLYGGTKLVSDKLFCAANAYGGLDGTRFAVVRYGNVAGSRGSVIPFFQNIIDHGGIELPITDYRMTRFWISLEQGVELVIKALEESKGGETFISKIPSFRITDLAKAMLPECKMPEVGIREGE
;
A
#
# COMPACT_ATOMS: atom_id res chain seq x y z
N MET A 1 8.51 -14.74 13.26
CA MET A 1 7.15 -14.27 13.57
C MET A 1 6.09 -14.84 12.62
N LEU A 2 6.29 -14.88 11.30
CA LEU A 2 5.29 -15.32 10.31
C LEU A 2 5.21 -16.84 10.06
N ASN A 3 6.12 -17.63 10.64
CA ASN A 3 6.09 -19.09 10.51
C ASN A 3 4.79 -19.68 11.07
N ASN A 4 4.16 -20.58 10.33
CA ASN A 4 2.88 -21.23 10.66
C ASN A 4 1.72 -20.25 10.88
N LYS A 5 1.77 -19.03 10.30
CA LYS A 5 0.73 -18.01 10.39
C LYS A 5 -0.07 -17.90 9.09
N THR A 6 -1.34 -17.56 9.23
CA THR A 6 -2.20 -17.17 8.12
C THR A 6 -2.21 -15.65 8.00
N ILE A 7 -1.85 -15.13 6.83
CA ILE A 7 -1.73 -13.70 6.54
C ILE A 7 -2.70 -13.35 5.42
N LEU A 8 -3.48 -12.28 5.57
CA LEU A 8 -4.31 -11.74 4.51
C LEU A 8 -3.75 -10.38 4.06
N ILE A 9 -3.65 -10.19 2.74
CA ILE A 9 -3.19 -8.92 2.14
C ILE A 9 -4.30 -8.39 1.25
N THR A 10 -4.92 -7.28 1.65
CA THR A 10 -5.83 -6.55 0.75
C THR A 10 -5.03 -5.76 -0.26
N GLY A 11 -5.49 -5.71 -1.51
CA GLY A 11 -4.70 -5.12 -2.60
C GLY A 11 -3.43 -5.91 -2.95
N GLY A 12 -3.40 -7.19 -2.60
CA GLY A 12 -2.22 -8.05 -2.70
C GLY A 12 -1.66 -8.26 -4.11
N THR A 13 -2.42 -7.95 -5.17
CA THR A 13 -1.92 -7.97 -6.57
C THR A 13 -1.19 -6.68 -6.99
N GLY A 14 -1.01 -5.74 -6.07
CA GLY A 14 -0.23 -4.52 -6.29
C GLY A 14 1.29 -4.74 -6.14
N SER A 15 2.09 -3.71 -6.48
CA SER A 15 3.57 -3.77 -6.37
C SER A 15 4.04 -4.16 -4.97
N PHE A 16 3.42 -3.58 -3.93
CA PHE A 16 3.74 -3.94 -2.55
C PHE A 16 3.41 -5.41 -2.25
N GLY A 17 2.22 -5.88 -2.66
CA GLY A 17 1.79 -7.26 -2.39
C GLY A 17 2.71 -8.30 -3.02
N HIS A 18 3.11 -8.12 -4.30
CA HIS A 18 4.10 -8.98 -4.95
C HIS A 18 5.42 -9.03 -4.17
N HIS A 19 5.94 -7.86 -3.78
CA HIS A 19 7.21 -7.79 -3.07
C HIS A 19 7.13 -8.39 -1.66
N PHE A 20 6.02 -8.13 -0.95
CA PHE A 20 5.76 -8.72 0.37
C PHE A 20 5.69 -10.25 0.31
N ILE A 21 4.99 -10.81 -0.68
CA ILE A 21 4.88 -12.26 -0.85
C ILE A 21 6.25 -12.87 -1.13
N ASN A 22 7.03 -12.31 -2.05
CA ASN A 22 8.39 -12.75 -2.33
C ASN A 22 9.26 -12.72 -1.07
N TYR A 23 9.24 -11.61 -0.35
CA TYR A 23 10.00 -11.43 0.87
C TYR A 23 9.64 -12.49 1.93
N VAL A 24 8.35 -12.73 2.13
CA VAL A 24 7.86 -13.70 3.12
C VAL A 24 8.19 -15.13 2.73
N LEU A 25 8.01 -15.51 1.47
CA LEU A 25 8.29 -16.86 0.99
C LEU A 25 9.80 -17.21 1.03
N GLN A 26 10.67 -16.21 0.91
CA GLN A 26 12.13 -16.41 1.01
C GLN A 26 12.63 -16.53 2.45
N ARG A 27 11.96 -15.89 3.41
CA ARG A 27 12.48 -15.74 4.80
C ARG A 27 11.65 -16.48 5.85
N TYR A 28 10.42 -16.89 5.52
CA TYR A 28 9.48 -17.52 6.45
C TYR A 28 8.76 -18.70 5.83
N THR A 29 8.16 -19.53 6.67
CA THR A 29 7.30 -20.67 6.30
C THR A 29 5.85 -20.38 6.77
N PRO A 30 5.10 -19.50 6.09
CA PRO A 30 3.73 -19.20 6.49
C PRO A 30 2.82 -20.42 6.28
N LYS A 31 1.78 -20.56 7.09
CA LYS A 31 0.73 -21.56 6.90
C LYS A 31 -0.08 -21.25 5.64
N LYS A 32 -0.42 -19.97 5.44
CA LYS A 32 -1.22 -19.49 4.32
C LYS A 32 -1.00 -18.00 4.08
N ILE A 33 -0.97 -17.57 2.83
CA ILE A 33 -1.04 -16.16 2.44
C ILE A 33 -2.27 -16.00 1.54
N ILE A 34 -3.22 -15.15 1.96
CA ILE A 34 -4.45 -14.86 1.22
C ILE A 34 -4.27 -13.53 0.50
N ILE A 35 -4.31 -13.56 -0.82
CA ILE A 35 -4.28 -12.41 -1.71
C ILE A 35 -5.72 -11.98 -1.97
N TYR A 36 -6.14 -10.86 -1.38
CA TYR A 36 -7.50 -10.34 -1.51
C TYR A 36 -7.47 -9.11 -2.43
N SER A 37 -8.09 -9.22 -3.59
CA SER A 37 -8.16 -8.12 -4.56
C SER A 37 -9.36 -8.27 -5.51
N ARG A 38 -9.72 -7.16 -6.18
CA ARG A 38 -10.88 -7.12 -7.10
C ARG A 38 -10.59 -7.70 -8.48
N ASP A 39 -9.33 -7.60 -8.90
CA ASP A 39 -8.90 -7.86 -10.28
C ASP A 39 -8.54 -9.34 -10.43
N GLU A 40 -9.44 -10.11 -11.04
CA GLU A 40 -9.27 -11.54 -11.30
C GLU A 40 -8.10 -11.82 -12.24
N PHE A 41 -7.90 -10.96 -13.23
CA PHE A 41 -6.86 -11.17 -14.24
C PHE A 41 -5.46 -11.01 -13.61
N LYS A 42 -5.28 -10.00 -12.74
CA LYS A 42 -4.03 -9.87 -11.98
C LYS A 42 -3.81 -11.04 -11.03
N GLN A 43 -4.86 -11.58 -10.43
CA GLN A 43 -4.76 -12.79 -9.61
C GLN A 43 -4.35 -14.00 -10.46
N PHE A 44 -4.91 -14.15 -11.65
CA PHE A 44 -4.55 -15.22 -12.59
C PHE A 44 -3.06 -15.14 -13.02
N ILE A 45 -2.58 -13.93 -13.36
CA ILE A 45 -1.16 -13.71 -13.68
C ILE A 45 -0.29 -14.11 -12.48
N MET A 46 -0.65 -13.64 -11.30
CA MET A 46 0.10 -13.90 -10.07
C MET A 46 0.08 -15.39 -9.69
N ASP A 47 -1.03 -16.09 -9.83
CA ASP A 47 -1.11 -17.53 -9.59
C ASP A 47 -0.17 -18.32 -10.54
N ASN A 48 -0.03 -17.84 -11.78
CA ASN A 48 0.91 -18.43 -12.75
C ASN A 48 2.37 -18.14 -12.40
N GLU A 49 2.69 -16.97 -11.87
CA GLU A 49 4.04 -16.61 -11.40
C GLU A 49 4.47 -17.44 -10.20
N TYR A 50 3.52 -17.76 -9.30
CA TYR A 50 3.78 -18.47 -8.04
C TYR A 50 3.30 -19.94 -8.03
N LYS A 51 3.32 -20.64 -9.16
CA LYS A 51 2.82 -22.02 -9.31
C LYS A 51 3.34 -22.99 -8.26
N GLU A 52 4.61 -22.86 -7.89
CA GLU A 52 5.28 -23.73 -6.92
C GLU A 52 4.79 -23.48 -5.48
N HIS A 53 4.18 -22.33 -5.22
CA HIS A 53 3.69 -21.92 -3.91
C HIS A 53 2.17 -22.06 -3.71
N ARG A 54 1.45 -22.72 -4.63
CA ARG A 54 -0.01 -22.89 -4.57
C ARG A 54 -0.51 -23.58 -3.30
N ARG A 55 0.33 -24.34 -2.62
CA ARG A 55 -0.02 -24.94 -1.32
C ARG A 55 -0.20 -23.89 -0.22
N VAL A 56 0.52 -22.77 -0.32
CA VAL A 56 0.53 -21.68 0.66
C VAL A 56 -0.34 -20.52 0.22
N LEU A 57 -0.35 -20.17 -1.06
CA LEU A 57 -1.09 -19.03 -1.59
C LEU A 57 -2.57 -19.36 -1.83
N ARG A 58 -3.42 -18.37 -1.54
CA ARG A 58 -4.87 -18.41 -1.83
C ARG A 58 -5.29 -17.09 -2.44
N PHE A 59 -5.98 -17.15 -3.55
CA PHE A 59 -6.46 -15.99 -4.30
C PHE A 59 -7.95 -15.82 -4.05
N PHE A 60 -8.31 -14.73 -3.38
CA PHE A 60 -9.69 -14.40 -3.05
C PHE A 60 -10.11 -13.15 -3.79
N ILE A 61 -11.02 -13.29 -4.75
CA ILE A 61 -11.67 -12.15 -5.39
C ILE A 61 -12.58 -11.48 -4.37
N GLY A 62 -12.40 -10.17 -4.18
CA GLY A 62 -13.21 -9.37 -3.28
C GLY A 62 -12.81 -7.91 -3.26
N ASP A 63 -13.75 -7.07 -2.84
CA ASP A 63 -13.60 -5.64 -2.70
C ASP A 63 -13.60 -5.27 -1.20
N VAL A 64 -12.73 -4.37 -0.77
CA VAL A 64 -12.72 -3.88 0.63
C VAL A 64 -14.00 -3.11 1.00
N ARG A 65 -14.78 -2.70 0.01
CA ARG A 65 -16.10 -2.09 0.20
C ARG A 65 -17.19 -3.09 0.57
N ASP A 66 -16.92 -4.39 0.40
CA ASP A 66 -17.81 -5.50 0.76
C ASP A 66 -17.36 -6.10 2.09
N GLU A 67 -17.99 -5.67 3.17
CA GLU A 67 -17.70 -6.12 4.52
C GLU A 67 -18.03 -7.61 4.71
N ALA A 68 -19.14 -8.09 4.14
CA ALA A 68 -19.53 -9.49 4.26
C ALA A 68 -18.49 -10.42 3.64
N ARG A 69 -17.95 -10.05 2.47
CA ARG A 69 -16.89 -10.80 1.80
C ARG A 69 -15.57 -10.75 2.59
N LEU A 70 -15.23 -9.61 3.20
CA LEU A 70 -14.05 -9.50 4.08
C LEU A 70 -14.17 -10.41 5.31
N ARG A 71 -15.33 -10.46 5.98
CA ARG A 71 -15.58 -11.36 7.13
C ARG A 71 -15.33 -12.83 6.75
N MET A 72 -15.81 -13.26 5.59
CA MET A 72 -15.55 -14.61 5.08
C MET A 72 -14.06 -14.86 4.81
N ALA A 73 -13.37 -13.86 4.25
CA ALA A 73 -11.96 -13.97 3.87
C ALA A 73 -11.01 -13.97 5.09
N MET A 74 -11.42 -13.31 6.19
CA MET A 74 -10.60 -13.18 7.40
C MET A 74 -10.75 -14.34 8.38
N LYS A 75 -11.59 -15.32 8.10
CA LYS A 75 -11.72 -16.49 8.97
C LYS A 75 -10.39 -17.23 9.13
N ASP A 76 -9.99 -17.48 10.38
CA ASP A 76 -8.73 -18.12 10.77
C ASP A 76 -7.45 -17.36 10.29
N VAL A 77 -7.54 -16.04 10.11
CA VAL A 77 -6.41 -15.18 9.77
C VAL A 77 -5.72 -14.66 11.03
N ASP A 78 -4.40 -14.84 11.12
CA ASP A 78 -3.61 -14.29 12.24
C ASP A 78 -3.27 -12.81 12.04
N TYR A 79 -2.89 -12.42 10.80
CA TYR A 79 -2.42 -11.07 10.49
C TYR A 79 -3.05 -10.54 9.21
N VAL A 80 -3.39 -9.25 9.22
CA VAL A 80 -3.89 -8.53 8.03
C VAL A 80 -2.95 -7.39 7.67
N ILE A 81 -2.58 -7.33 6.38
CA ILE A 81 -1.90 -6.19 5.78
C ILE A 81 -2.90 -5.47 4.89
N HIS A 82 -3.32 -4.27 5.28
CA HIS A 82 -4.27 -3.49 4.48
C HIS A 82 -3.53 -2.55 3.53
N ALA A 83 -3.35 -3.01 2.27
CA ALA A 83 -2.67 -2.25 1.22
C ALA A 83 -3.62 -1.79 0.09
N ALA A 84 -4.91 -2.13 0.15
CA ALA A 84 -5.89 -1.69 -0.83
C ALA A 84 -6.23 -0.21 -0.64
N ALA A 85 -6.05 0.59 -1.69
CA ALA A 85 -6.43 2.00 -1.72
C ALA A 85 -6.55 2.52 -3.15
N LEU A 86 -7.33 3.56 -3.36
CA LEU A 86 -7.17 4.47 -4.49
C LEU A 86 -6.11 5.50 -4.11
N LYS A 87 -5.07 5.66 -4.95
CA LYS A 87 -3.89 6.47 -4.61
C LYS A 87 -3.50 7.51 -5.67
N GLN A 88 -4.09 7.46 -6.85
CA GLN A 88 -3.82 8.41 -7.91
C GLN A 88 -4.53 9.73 -7.58
N VAL A 89 -3.75 10.77 -7.31
CA VAL A 89 -4.27 12.07 -6.85
C VAL A 89 -5.32 12.63 -7.82
N PRO A 90 -5.05 12.80 -9.13
CA PRO A 90 -6.06 13.34 -10.04
C PRO A 90 -7.31 12.45 -10.14
N ALA A 91 -7.17 11.15 -10.07
CA ALA A 91 -8.31 10.23 -10.12
C ALA A 91 -9.17 10.32 -8.85
N CYS A 92 -8.55 10.56 -7.69
CA CYS A 92 -9.26 10.75 -6.42
C CYS A 92 -10.01 12.09 -6.41
N GLU A 93 -9.39 13.18 -6.89
CA GLU A 93 -10.05 14.48 -7.01
C GLU A 93 -11.26 14.41 -7.93
N TYR A 94 -11.14 13.75 -9.08
CA TYR A 94 -12.23 13.59 -10.05
C TYR A 94 -13.32 12.62 -9.57
N ASN A 95 -12.99 11.61 -8.72
CA ASN A 95 -13.93 10.60 -8.22
C ASN A 95 -13.95 10.56 -6.68
N PRO A 96 -14.36 11.62 -5.99
CA PRO A 96 -14.26 11.74 -4.55
C PRO A 96 -15.04 10.65 -3.80
N ASN A 97 -16.24 10.31 -4.25
CA ASN A 97 -17.06 9.26 -3.64
C ASN A 97 -16.37 7.89 -3.66
N GLU A 98 -15.70 7.54 -4.77
CA GLU A 98 -15.01 6.27 -4.88
C GLU A 98 -13.73 6.23 -4.03
N ALA A 99 -13.05 7.37 -3.90
CA ALA A 99 -11.92 7.52 -2.98
C ALA A 99 -12.36 7.32 -1.52
N ILE A 100 -13.46 7.96 -1.10
CA ILE A 100 -14.03 7.81 0.25
C ILE A 100 -14.48 6.36 0.49
N LYS A 101 -15.27 5.79 -0.42
CA LYS A 101 -15.77 4.41 -0.28
C LYS A 101 -14.64 3.39 -0.16
N THR A 102 -13.55 3.58 -0.91
CA THR A 102 -12.44 2.63 -0.89
C THR A 102 -11.50 2.87 0.29
N ASN A 103 -11.07 4.11 0.50
CA ASN A 103 -10.02 4.42 1.46
C ASN A 103 -10.54 4.61 2.88
N VAL A 104 -11.79 5.09 3.04
CA VAL A 104 -12.40 5.35 4.36
C VAL A 104 -13.36 4.22 4.74
N ASN A 105 -14.42 3.98 3.95
CA ASN A 105 -15.38 2.92 4.28
C ASN A 105 -14.72 1.54 4.20
N GLY A 106 -13.83 1.34 3.20
CA GLY A 106 -13.04 0.12 3.11
C GLY A 106 -12.15 -0.13 4.33
N ALA A 107 -11.56 0.94 4.92
CA ALA A 107 -10.82 0.83 6.17
C ALA A 107 -11.72 0.42 7.34
N MET A 108 -12.92 1.02 7.46
CA MET A 108 -13.91 0.64 8.47
C MET A 108 -14.32 -0.83 8.34
N ASN A 109 -14.59 -1.29 7.12
CA ASN A 109 -14.96 -2.69 6.86
C ASN A 109 -13.84 -3.66 7.24
N VAL A 110 -12.58 -3.29 6.94
CA VAL A 110 -11.41 -4.10 7.35
C VAL A 110 -11.28 -4.17 8.86
N ILE A 111 -11.50 -3.06 9.57
CA ILE A 111 -11.49 -3.01 11.03
C ILE A 111 -12.58 -3.92 11.60
N ASN A 112 -13.83 -3.77 11.16
CA ASN A 112 -14.95 -4.57 11.64
C ASN A 112 -14.71 -6.07 11.39
N ALA A 113 -14.33 -6.43 10.16
CA ALA A 113 -14.08 -7.81 9.81
C ALA A 113 -12.90 -8.42 10.60
N ALA A 114 -11.87 -7.63 10.91
CA ALA A 114 -10.73 -8.09 11.70
C ALA A 114 -11.08 -8.30 13.18
N LEU A 115 -11.90 -7.40 13.76
CA LEU A 115 -12.42 -7.55 15.13
C LEU A 115 -13.29 -8.80 15.26
N ASP A 116 -14.21 -9.02 14.31
CA ASP A 116 -15.11 -10.20 14.34
C ASP A 116 -14.39 -11.53 14.11
N ALA A 117 -13.25 -11.51 13.42
CA ALA A 117 -12.45 -12.69 13.14
C ALA A 117 -11.33 -12.93 14.16
N ASP A 118 -11.25 -12.13 15.23
CA ASP A 118 -10.20 -12.19 16.26
C ASP A 118 -8.78 -12.16 15.65
N VAL A 119 -8.59 -11.34 14.59
CA VAL A 119 -7.28 -11.14 13.97
C VAL A 119 -6.32 -10.57 15.00
N LYS A 120 -5.14 -11.13 15.13
CA LYS A 120 -4.17 -10.70 16.15
C LYS A 120 -3.64 -9.29 15.91
N LYS A 121 -3.22 -9.02 14.66
CA LYS A 121 -2.70 -7.69 14.29
C LYS A 121 -3.13 -7.31 12.89
N VAL A 122 -3.45 -6.03 12.73
CA VAL A 122 -3.70 -5.38 11.43
C VAL A 122 -2.70 -4.26 11.26
N VAL A 123 -1.96 -4.26 10.16
CA VAL A 123 -1.09 -3.14 9.75
C VAL A 123 -1.66 -2.51 8.50
N ALA A 124 -2.05 -1.25 8.60
CA ALA A 124 -2.56 -0.47 7.48
C ALA A 124 -1.44 0.35 6.82
N LEU A 125 -1.33 0.25 5.50
CA LEU A 125 -0.39 1.06 4.74
C LEU A 125 -0.95 2.46 4.51
N SER A 126 -0.14 3.47 4.78
CA SER A 126 -0.47 4.87 4.61
C SER A 126 0.63 5.61 3.83
N THR A 127 0.62 6.92 3.85
CA THR A 127 1.44 7.78 3.00
C THR A 127 1.88 9.03 3.75
N ASP A 128 2.99 9.62 3.31
CA ASP A 128 3.44 10.96 3.71
C ASP A 128 2.38 12.04 3.42
N LYS A 129 1.54 11.85 2.40
CA LYS A 129 0.45 12.77 2.02
C LYS A 129 -0.70 12.82 3.03
N ALA A 130 -0.73 11.91 3.99
CA ALA A 130 -1.66 11.97 5.13
C ALA A 130 -1.22 12.99 6.20
N VAL A 131 -0.02 13.56 6.08
CA VAL A 131 0.49 14.59 6.98
C VAL A 131 0.16 15.96 6.37
N ASN A 132 -0.70 16.75 7.02
CA ASN A 132 -1.16 18.03 6.50
C ASN A 132 -1.64 17.94 5.03
N PRO A 133 -2.70 17.17 4.74
CA PRO A 133 -3.07 16.81 3.38
C PRO A 133 -3.55 18.03 2.58
N ILE A 134 -3.00 18.19 1.38
CA ILE A 134 -3.41 19.21 0.41
C ILE A 134 -4.29 18.64 -0.72
N ASN A 135 -4.59 17.35 -0.67
CA ASN A 135 -5.41 16.64 -1.66
C ASN A 135 -6.32 15.61 -1.00
N LEU A 136 -7.35 15.19 -1.74
CA LEU A 136 -8.33 14.23 -1.24
C LEU A 136 -7.71 12.87 -0.90
N TYR A 137 -6.77 12.38 -1.71
CA TYR A 137 -6.07 11.14 -1.39
C TYR A 137 -5.43 11.20 0.00
N GLY A 138 -4.64 12.24 0.26
CA GLY A 138 -4.03 12.48 1.58
C GLY A 138 -5.09 12.61 2.69
N GLY A 139 -6.16 13.35 2.44
CA GLY A 139 -7.28 13.51 3.37
C GLY A 139 -7.94 12.18 3.73
N THR A 140 -8.26 11.34 2.73
CA THR A 140 -8.85 10.01 2.97
C THR A 140 -7.90 9.08 3.74
N LYS A 141 -6.59 9.16 3.48
CA LYS A 141 -5.59 8.37 4.22
C LYS A 141 -5.40 8.86 5.65
N LEU A 142 -5.47 10.18 5.89
CA LEU A 142 -5.48 10.71 7.27
C LEU A 142 -6.67 10.18 8.06
N VAL A 143 -7.88 10.20 7.49
CA VAL A 143 -9.07 9.63 8.14
C VAL A 143 -8.89 8.13 8.40
N SER A 144 -8.43 7.37 7.41
CA SER A 144 -8.12 5.94 7.56
C SER A 144 -7.13 5.68 8.69
N ASP A 145 -6.04 6.45 8.79
CA ASP A 145 -5.05 6.30 9.85
C ASP A 145 -5.67 6.51 11.24
N LYS A 146 -6.53 7.53 11.38
CA LYS A 146 -7.24 7.82 12.63
C LYS A 146 -8.19 6.67 13.01
N LEU A 147 -8.89 6.10 12.02
CA LEU A 147 -9.78 4.96 12.23
C LEU A 147 -9.02 3.74 12.75
N PHE A 148 -7.90 3.36 12.12
CA PHE A 148 -7.08 2.23 12.57
C PHE A 148 -6.48 2.46 13.96
N CYS A 149 -5.95 3.66 14.23
CA CYS A 149 -5.40 3.97 15.56
C CYS A 149 -6.48 3.91 16.65
N ALA A 150 -7.67 4.48 16.38
CA ALA A 150 -8.79 4.49 17.33
C ALA A 150 -9.41 3.10 17.55
N ALA A 151 -9.35 2.21 16.55
CA ALA A 151 -9.95 0.87 16.62
C ALA A 151 -9.38 -0.01 17.74
N ASN A 152 -8.20 0.32 18.26
CA ASN A 152 -7.62 -0.38 19.41
C ASN A 152 -8.49 -0.29 20.67
N ALA A 153 -9.35 0.73 20.79
CA ALA A 153 -10.30 0.85 21.88
C ALA A 153 -11.41 -0.23 21.84
N TYR A 154 -11.68 -0.79 20.66
CA TYR A 154 -12.72 -1.81 20.47
C TYR A 154 -12.21 -3.24 20.70
N GLY A 155 -10.91 -3.48 20.54
CA GLY A 155 -10.29 -4.81 20.65
C GLY A 155 -10.10 -5.30 22.10
N GLY A 156 -10.33 -4.47 23.11
CA GLY A 156 -10.08 -4.84 24.51
C GLY A 156 -8.59 -5.12 24.80
N LEU A 157 -8.30 -5.69 25.99
CA LEU A 157 -6.92 -5.91 26.45
C LEU A 157 -6.15 -6.97 25.62
N ASP A 158 -6.82 -8.03 25.21
CA ASP A 158 -6.22 -9.18 24.51
C ASP A 158 -6.70 -9.31 23.06
N GLY A 159 -7.47 -8.36 22.55
CA GLY A 159 -8.07 -8.39 21.22
C GLY A 159 -7.13 -7.91 20.10
N THR A 160 -7.72 -7.68 18.94
CA THR A 160 -7.02 -7.22 17.73
C THR A 160 -6.23 -5.94 17.97
N ARG A 161 -4.97 -5.90 17.53
CA ARG A 161 -4.12 -4.71 17.56
C ARG A 161 -4.00 -4.11 16.16
N PHE A 162 -4.18 -2.81 16.10
CA PHE A 162 -4.11 -2.04 14.86
C PHE A 162 -2.93 -1.07 14.92
N ALA A 163 -2.16 -1.04 13.85
CA ALA A 163 -1.07 -0.07 13.65
C ALA A 163 -1.07 0.45 12.22
N VAL A 164 -0.46 1.59 12.02
CA VAL A 164 -0.32 2.25 10.72
C VAL A 164 1.17 2.34 10.35
N VAL A 165 1.46 2.18 9.07
CA VAL A 165 2.79 2.42 8.51
C VAL A 165 2.68 3.56 7.49
N ARG A 166 3.39 4.67 7.72
CA ARG A 166 3.51 5.79 6.77
C ARG A 166 4.87 5.79 6.12
N TYR A 167 4.90 5.86 4.79
CA TYR A 167 6.12 6.07 4.02
C TYR A 167 5.86 6.95 2.79
N GLY A 168 6.94 7.47 2.21
CA GLY A 168 6.89 8.33 1.04
C GLY A 168 6.68 7.56 -0.27
N ASN A 169 7.22 8.11 -1.34
CA ASN A 169 7.12 7.50 -2.65
C ASN A 169 7.95 6.21 -2.71
N VAL A 170 7.29 5.13 -3.12
CA VAL A 170 7.96 3.83 -3.30
C VAL A 170 8.58 3.78 -4.70
N ALA A 171 9.89 3.58 -4.77
CA ALA A 171 10.64 3.51 -6.01
C ALA A 171 10.06 2.43 -6.96
N GLY A 172 9.88 2.79 -8.23
CA GLY A 172 9.39 1.87 -9.26
C GLY A 172 7.95 1.39 -9.08
N SER A 173 7.17 1.95 -8.15
CA SER A 173 5.77 1.56 -8.00
C SER A 173 4.93 1.98 -9.20
N ARG A 174 3.90 1.18 -9.55
CA ARG A 174 3.02 1.46 -10.71
C ARG A 174 2.43 2.87 -10.63
N GLY A 175 2.50 3.61 -11.75
CA GLY A 175 2.00 4.98 -11.88
C GLY A 175 2.83 6.04 -11.14
N SER A 176 4.06 5.72 -10.74
CA SER A 176 5.02 6.69 -10.20
C SER A 176 5.90 7.31 -11.29
N VAL A 177 6.64 8.35 -10.94
CA VAL A 177 7.48 9.13 -11.87
C VAL A 177 8.56 8.28 -12.58
N ILE A 178 9.16 7.30 -11.88
CA ILE A 178 10.21 6.46 -12.47
C ILE A 178 9.68 5.64 -13.66
N PRO A 179 8.62 4.81 -13.53
CA PRO A 179 8.04 4.12 -14.69
C PRO A 179 7.53 5.07 -15.77
N PHE A 180 7.05 6.26 -15.41
CA PHE A 180 6.60 7.25 -16.36
C PHE A 180 7.77 7.78 -17.21
N PHE A 181 8.88 8.18 -16.60
CA PHE A 181 10.08 8.61 -17.32
C PHE A 181 10.70 7.48 -18.13
N GLN A 182 10.76 6.27 -17.54
CA GLN A 182 11.29 5.10 -18.26
C GLN A 182 10.51 4.82 -19.54
N ASN A 183 9.18 4.89 -19.49
CA ASN A 183 8.33 4.70 -20.67
C ASN A 183 8.62 5.75 -21.77
N ILE A 184 8.87 7.00 -21.40
CA ILE A 184 9.25 8.03 -22.37
C ILE A 184 10.61 7.68 -23.01
N ILE A 185 11.60 7.32 -22.21
CA ILE A 185 12.95 6.97 -22.66
C ILE A 185 12.92 5.74 -23.58
N ASP A 186 12.18 4.70 -23.22
CA ASP A 186 12.06 3.45 -23.98
C ASP A 186 11.44 3.68 -25.38
N HIS A 187 10.63 4.74 -25.54
CA HIS A 187 10.09 5.16 -26.83
C HIS A 187 10.93 6.24 -27.54
N GLY A 188 12.17 6.44 -27.10
CA GLY A 188 13.11 7.39 -27.73
C GLY A 188 12.85 8.86 -27.41
N GLY A 189 12.01 9.16 -26.41
CA GLY A 189 11.76 10.53 -25.97
C GLY A 189 12.95 11.08 -25.17
N ILE A 190 13.27 12.35 -25.39
CA ILE A 190 14.34 13.09 -24.69
C ILE A 190 13.80 14.18 -23.77
N GLU A 191 12.49 14.35 -23.72
CA GLU A 191 11.81 15.34 -22.90
C GLU A 191 11.13 14.66 -21.70
N LEU A 192 11.64 14.93 -20.50
CA LEU A 192 11.09 14.43 -19.24
C LEU A 192 10.33 15.58 -18.55
N PRO A 193 8.98 15.63 -18.64
CA PRO A 193 8.21 16.76 -18.13
C PRO A 193 8.27 16.84 -16.60
N ILE A 194 8.53 18.04 -16.10
CA ILE A 194 8.63 18.37 -14.68
C ILE A 194 7.44 19.24 -14.30
N THR A 195 6.75 18.89 -13.22
CA THR A 195 5.61 19.66 -12.73
C THR A 195 6.03 21.04 -12.20
N ASP A 196 7.10 21.09 -11.41
CA ASP A 196 7.75 22.27 -10.87
C ASP A 196 9.19 21.90 -10.48
N TYR A 197 10.17 22.74 -10.85
CA TYR A 197 11.59 22.46 -10.58
C TYR A 197 11.97 22.41 -9.10
N ARG A 198 11.15 22.99 -8.23
CA ARG A 198 11.35 22.98 -6.76
C ARG A 198 10.90 21.68 -6.11
N MET A 199 10.17 20.84 -6.82
CA MET A 199 9.57 19.64 -6.24
C MET A 199 10.60 18.63 -5.75
N THR A 200 10.39 18.20 -4.51
CA THR A 200 11.11 17.09 -3.88
C THR A 200 10.17 15.94 -3.54
N ARG A 201 10.70 14.76 -3.41
CA ARG A 201 9.94 13.58 -2.94
C ARG A 201 10.78 12.77 -1.96
N PHE A 202 10.13 12.23 -0.94
CA PHE A 202 10.72 11.18 -0.12
C PHE A 202 10.80 9.90 -0.91
N TRP A 203 11.84 9.11 -0.66
CA TRP A 203 12.10 7.88 -1.38
C TRP A 203 12.32 6.70 -0.43
N ILE A 204 11.63 5.59 -0.71
CA ILE A 204 11.82 4.32 -0.06
C ILE A 204 11.81 3.20 -1.11
N SER A 205 12.62 2.15 -0.93
CA SER A 205 12.52 0.96 -1.77
C SER A 205 11.31 0.10 -1.36
N LEU A 206 10.87 -0.79 -2.26
CA LEU A 206 9.83 -1.77 -1.92
C LEU A 206 10.25 -2.67 -0.75
N GLU A 207 11.51 -3.10 -0.72
CA GLU A 207 12.06 -3.93 0.35
C GLU A 207 12.01 -3.21 1.70
N GLN A 208 12.50 -1.99 1.78
CA GLN A 208 12.43 -1.17 3.00
C GLN A 208 10.98 -0.93 3.46
N GLY A 209 10.04 -0.75 2.51
CA GLY A 209 8.62 -0.65 2.80
C GLY A 209 8.04 -1.93 3.42
N VAL A 210 8.45 -3.09 2.91
CA VAL A 210 8.07 -4.40 3.48
C VAL A 210 8.70 -4.60 4.85
N GLU A 211 9.98 -4.31 5.03
CA GLU A 211 10.67 -4.42 6.32
C GLU A 211 10.00 -3.55 7.40
N LEU A 212 9.57 -2.34 7.04
CA LEU A 212 8.85 -1.47 7.96
C LEU A 212 7.49 -2.08 8.38
N VAL A 213 6.79 -2.75 7.46
CA VAL A 213 5.55 -3.47 7.77
C VAL A 213 5.81 -4.68 8.67
N ILE A 214 6.86 -5.45 8.41
CA ILE A 214 7.27 -6.58 9.27
C ILE A 214 7.60 -6.06 10.68
N LYS A 215 8.39 -4.99 10.76
CA LYS A 215 8.70 -4.32 12.04
C LYS A 215 7.44 -3.89 12.78
N ALA A 216 6.48 -3.27 12.08
CA ALA A 216 5.21 -2.88 12.68
C ALA A 216 4.42 -4.09 13.19
N LEU A 217 4.39 -5.20 12.44
CA LEU A 217 3.78 -6.45 12.91
C LEU A 217 4.44 -7.00 14.17
N GLU A 218 5.76 -6.90 14.28
CA GLU A 218 6.52 -7.41 15.43
C GLU A 218 6.36 -6.53 16.67
N GLU A 219 6.59 -5.23 16.51
CA GLU A 219 6.77 -4.30 17.61
C GLU A 219 5.46 -3.62 18.09
N SER A 220 4.41 -3.54 17.22
CA SER A 220 3.20 -2.81 17.59
C SER A 220 2.49 -3.40 18.81
N LYS A 221 2.07 -2.50 19.69
CA LYS A 221 1.25 -2.78 20.86
C LYS A 221 -0.19 -2.30 20.68
N GLY A 222 -0.43 -1.51 19.62
CA GLY A 222 -1.73 -0.98 19.21
C GLY A 222 -1.79 0.55 19.25
N GLY A 223 -2.21 1.17 18.14
CA GLY A 223 -2.37 2.62 18.00
C GLY A 223 -1.17 3.37 17.44
N GLU A 224 -0.02 2.69 17.24
CA GLU A 224 1.19 3.34 16.75
C GLU A 224 1.11 3.63 15.25
N THR A 225 1.78 4.70 14.86
CA THR A 225 2.12 5.00 13.47
C THR A 225 3.63 4.87 13.29
N PHE A 226 4.06 3.86 12.54
CA PHE A 226 5.46 3.61 12.22
C PHE A 226 5.89 4.46 11.03
N ILE A 227 6.96 5.21 11.20
CA ILE A 227 7.52 6.10 10.17
C ILE A 227 9.04 5.89 10.13
N SER A 228 9.57 5.55 8.94
CA SER A 228 11.02 5.50 8.74
C SER A 228 11.56 6.87 8.39
N LYS A 229 12.75 7.19 8.90
CA LYS A 229 13.53 8.32 8.41
C LYS A 229 14.13 7.92 7.05
N ILE A 230 13.61 8.50 5.98
CA ILE A 230 13.97 8.19 4.60
C ILE A 230 14.54 9.44 3.90
N PRO A 231 15.43 9.26 2.90
CA PRO A 231 15.97 10.37 2.12
C PRO A 231 14.92 11.04 1.24
N SER A 232 15.21 12.26 0.83
CA SER A 232 14.46 12.98 -0.22
C SER A 232 15.38 13.35 -1.37
N PHE A 233 14.81 13.52 -2.56
CA PHE A 233 15.51 13.95 -3.77
C PHE A 233 14.67 14.96 -4.55
N ARG A 234 15.31 15.72 -5.42
CA ARG A 234 14.61 16.61 -6.37
C ARG A 234 14.20 15.79 -7.60
N ILE A 235 13.03 16.07 -8.16
CA ILE A 235 12.56 15.39 -9.38
C ILE A 235 13.49 15.69 -10.57
N THR A 236 14.07 16.89 -10.61
CA THR A 236 15.08 17.26 -11.60
C THR A 236 16.36 16.41 -11.54
N ASP A 237 16.79 16.01 -10.34
CA ASP A 237 17.97 15.17 -10.15
C ASP A 237 17.68 13.73 -10.62
N LEU A 238 16.46 13.25 -10.35
CA LEU A 238 15.99 11.97 -10.87
C LEU A 238 15.97 11.95 -12.40
N ALA A 239 15.41 12.99 -13.03
CA ALA A 239 15.36 13.09 -14.50
C ALA A 239 16.76 13.02 -15.11
N LYS A 240 17.72 13.79 -14.59
CA LYS A 240 19.13 13.75 -15.02
C LYS A 240 19.80 12.40 -14.76
N ALA A 241 19.50 11.75 -13.66
CA ALA A 241 20.04 10.43 -13.34
C ALA A 241 19.55 9.34 -14.32
N MET A 242 18.30 9.48 -14.81
CA MET A 242 17.73 8.53 -15.79
C MET A 242 18.14 8.84 -17.22
N LEU A 243 18.26 10.13 -17.59
CA LEU A 243 18.68 10.58 -18.90
C LEU A 243 19.49 11.89 -18.76
N PRO A 244 20.84 11.84 -18.71
CA PRO A 244 21.69 13.00 -18.42
C PRO A 244 21.44 14.22 -19.33
N GLU A 245 21.18 13.97 -20.62
CA GLU A 245 20.95 15.03 -21.63
C GLU A 245 19.47 15.34 -21.87
N CYS A 246 18.59 14.97 -20.91
CA CYS A 246 17.15 15.21 -21.06
C CYS A 246 16.81 16.70 -21.05
N LYS A 247 15.83 17.07 -21.86
CA LYS A 247 15.12 18.32 -21.71
C LYS A 247 14.04 18.15 -20.62
N MET A 248 13.88 19.16 -19.80
CA MET A 248 12.92 19.13 -18.69
C MET A 248 11.90 20.28 -18.83
N PRO A 249 10.91 20.15 -19.75
CA PRO A 249 9.87 21.19 -19.85
C PRO A 249 9.05 21.23 -18.56
N GLU A 250 8.83 22.44 -18.03
CA GLU A 250 7.95 22.68 -16.88
C GLU A 250 6.50 22.69 -17.35
N VAL A 251 5.69 21.77 -16.84
CA VAL A 251 4.30 21.59 -17.29
C VAL A 251 3.25 22.16 -16.34
N GLY A 252 3.70 22.71 -15.20
CA GLY A 252 2.83 23.29 -14.18
C GLY A 252 2.31 22.31 -13.14
N ILE A 253 1.92 22.84 -12.00
CA ILE A 253 1.36 22.08 -10.86
C ILE A 253 -0.04 21.63 -11.22
N ARG A 254 -0.34 20.36 -11.00
CA ARG A 254 -1.67 19.78 -11.22
C ARG A 254 -2.53 19.95 -9.97
N GLU A 255 -3.84 19.81 -10.14
CA GLU A 255 -4.77 19.81 -9.01
C GLU A 255 -4.40 18.75 -7.97
N GLY A 256 -4.30 19.18 -6.71
CA GLY A 256 -3.93 18.30 -5.60
C GLY A 256 -2.43 18.00 -5.45
N GLU A 257 -1.54 18.67 -6.17
CA GLU A 257 -0.07 18.55 -6.04
C GLU A 257 0.56 19.68 -5.24
#